data_ca2b76f317876bb6313b246b7501f24b
#
_entry.id   ca2b76f317876bb6313b246b7501f24b
#
_cell.length_a   1.000
_cell.length_b   1.000
_cell.length_c   1.000
_cell.angle_alpha   90.00
_cell.angle_beta   90.00
_cell.angle_gamma   90.00
#
_symmetry.space_group_name_H-M   'P 1'
#
loop_
_entity.id
_entity.type
_entity.pdbx_description
1 polymer ?
#
loop_
_entity_poly.entity_id
_entity_poly.type
_entity_poly.pdbx_seq_one_letter_code
_entity_poly.pdbx_strand_id
1 'polypeptide(L)'
;QEIENEKVVQDLANELREVHKQDYQVAFIQGRDTYTEQDVALIYKSGLVHKERRNQTDAMYESKHYYNLSKHLFATFQWTHAGETHEITLCNVHLRAGTRGEEPRLRQCRLINYWIQPHIKKQENVIVLGDINTLCECHDYTLDKDLAVLCGKKTKGQMGDLIDLHPKLKKSKRATHMIGTEFDHILISPELLHDSDNQSDLSFRSIERRKDLVLRGKQDKDHYNIFYEIEENERDISDHYPVIATFEIR
;
A
#
# COMPACT_ATOMS: atom_id res chain seq x y z
N GLN A 1 -1.43 -2.45 7.25
CA GLN A 1 -0.53 -3.62 7.31
C GLN A 1 -0.38 -4.09 8.75
N GLU A 2 0.32 -5.22 8.93
CA GLU A 2 0.59 -5.80 10.25
C GLU A 2 -0.66 -6.15 11.06
N ILE A 3 -1.65 -6.67 10.37
CA ILE A 3 -2.92 -7.08 10.95
C ILE A 3 -2.82 -8.52 11.42
N GLU A 4 -3.09 -8.76 12.71
CA GLU A 4 -3.03 -10.08 13.32
C GLU A 4 -4.08 -11.04 12.73
N ASN A 5 -5.33 -10.56 12.61
CA ASN A 5 -6.43 -11.38 12.10
C ASN A 5 -7.61 -10.52 11.64
N GLU A 6 -8.59 -11.16 11.00
CA GLU A 6 -9.79 -10.49 10.49
C GLU A 6 -10.61 -9.81 11.60
N LYS A 7 -10.65 -10.40 12.79
CA LYS A 7 -11.42 -9.84 13.92
C LYS A 7 -10.93 -8.44 14.30
N VAL A 8 -9.63 -8.21 14.34
CA VAL A 8 -9.04 -6.89 14.66
C VAL A 8 -9.50 -5.83 13.66
N VAL A 9 -9.50 -6.15 12.37
CA VAL A 9 -9.95 -5.22 11.32
C VAL A 9 -11.45 -4.99 11.41
N GLN A 10 -12.23 -6.03 11.72
CA GLN A 10 -13.67 -5.93 11.89
C GLN A 10 -14.03 -5.07 13.10
N ASP A 11 -13.33 -5.23 14.22
CA ASP A 11 -13.51 -4.42 15.42
C ASP A 11 -13.20 -2.94 15.12
N LEU A 12 -12.14 -2.65 14.36
CA LEU A 12 -11.82 -1.29 13.92
C LEU A 12 -12.91 -0.72 12.98
N ALA A 13 -13.42 -1.51 12.04
CA ALA A 13 -14.50 -1.07 11.15
C ALA A 13 -15.80 -0.77 11.93
N ASN A 14 -16.10 -1.56 12.97
CA ASN A 14 -17.23 -1.32 13.86
C ASN A 14 -17.05 -0.02 14.65
N GLU A 15 -15.87 0.23 15.21
CA GLU A 15 -15.56 1.47 15.92
C GLU A 15 -15.69 2.69 15.00
N LEU A 16 -15.16 2.61 13.78
CA LEU A 16 -15.31 3.66 12.77
C LEU A 16 -16.79 3.94 12.44
N ARG A 17 -17.63 2.89 12.38
CA ARG A 17 -19.07 3.02 12.17
C ARG A 17 -19.73 3.78 13.33
N GLU A 18 -19.39 3.44 14.57
CA GLU A 18 -19.93 4.09 15.75
C GLU A 18 -19.53 5.57 15.84
N VAL A 19 -18.26 5.88 15.55
CA VAL A 19 -17.72 7.24 15.61
C VAL A 19 -18.26 8.11 14.47
N HIS A 20 -18.23 7.62 13.24
CA HIS A 20 -18.55 8.43 12.04
C HIS A 20 -19.98 8.27 11.55
N LYS A 21 -20.78 7.37 12.16
CA LYS A 21 -22.15 7.05 11.74
C LYS A 21 -22.23 6.68 10.24
N GLN A 22 -21.21 6.02 9.74
CA GLN A 22 -21.07 5.59 8.36
C GLN A 22 -20.64 4.13 8.31
N ASP A 23 -21.28 3.34 7.44
CA ASP A 23 -20.92 1.93 7.29
C ASP A 23 -19.57 1.75 6.63
N TYR A 24 -18.75 0.91 7.26
CA TYR A 24 -17.47 0.42 6.73
C TYR A 24 -17.51 -1.10 6.59
N GLN A 25 -16.85 -1.57 5.56
CA GLN A 25 -16.69 -2.99 5.26
C GLN A 25 -15.21 -3.34 5.24
N VAL A 26 -14.91 -4.63 5.37
CA VAL A 26 -13.55 -5.15 5.44
C VAL A 26 -13.30 -6.11 4.26
N ALA A 27 -12.12 -6.00 3.66
CA ALA A 27 -11.55 -7.03 2.81
C ALA A 27 -10.29 -7.56 3.51
N PHE A 28 -10.28 -8.85 3.79
CA PHE A 28 -9.19 -9.52 4.50
C PHE A 28 -9.04 -10.95 3.99
N ILE A 29 -7.78 -11.36 3.78
CA ILE A 29 -7.46 -12.77 3.52
C ILE A 29 -6.33 -13.18 4.44
N GLN A 30 -6.57 -14.18 5.27
CA GLN A 30 -5.56 -14.75 6.16
C GLN A 30 -4.36 -15.23 5.36
N GLY A 31 -3.17 -14.73 5.71
CA GLY A 31 -1.91 -15.22 5.19
C GLY A 31 -1.58 -16.62 5.69
N ARG A 32 -0.54 -17.21 5.11
CA ARG A 32 0.03 -18.48 5.61
C ARG A 32 1.16 -18.26 6.62
N ASP A 33 1.40 -16.99 6.97
CA ASP A 33 2.37 -16.64 7.98
C ASP A 33 1.77 -16.91 9.36
N THR A 34 2.17 -17.99 9.97
CA THR A 34 1.73 -18.36 11.33
C THR A 34 2.70 -17.89 12.42
N TYR A 35 3.79 -17.22 12.04
CA TYR A 35 4.81 -16.82 13.02
C TYR A 35 4.68 -15.37 13.46
N THR A 36 4.44 -14.45 12.53
CA THR A 36 4.31 -13.02 12.85
C THR A 36 2.89 -12.52 12.72
N GLU A 37 2.00 -13.27 12.06
CA GLU A 37 0.58 -12.94 11.86
C GLU A 37 0.35 -11.49 11.39
N GLN A 38 1.27 -10.97 10.57
CA GLN A 38 1.25 -9.60 10.07
C GLN A 38 0.61 -9.54 8.69
N ASP A 39 -0.69 -9.72 8.61
CA ASP A 39 -1.42 -9.69 7.35
C ASP A 39 -1.72 -8.26 6.86
N VAL A 40 -2.35 -8.18 5.70
CA VAL A 40 -2.80 -6.93 5.09
C VAL A 40 -4.32 -6.95 4.93
N ALA A 41 -4.95 -5.79 5.12
CA ALA A 41 -6.39 -5.62 5.01
C ALA A 41 -6.74 -4.32 4.31
N LEU A 42 -7.99 -4.21 3.87
CA LEU A 42 -8.61 -2.97 3.41
C LEU A 42 -9.89 -2.73 4.22
N ILE A 43 -10.06 -1.49 4.66
CA ILE A 43 -11.34 -0.99 5.20
C ILE A 43 -11.86 0.02 4.20
N TYR A 44 -13.10 -0.13 3.78
CA TYR A 44 -13.72 0.72 2.76
C TYR A 44 -15.16 1.07 3.12
N LYS A 45 -15.64 2.21 2.60
CA LYS A 45 -17.03 2.63 2.81
C LYS A 45 -18.00 1.74 2.05
N SER A 46 -19.17 1.48 2.66
CA SER A 46 -20.27 0.82 1.96
C SER A 46 -20.71 1.62 0.73
N GLY A 47 -21.29 0.94 -0.24
CA GLY A 47 -21.67 1.51 -1.53
C GLY A 47 -20.69 1.19 -2.67
N LEU A 48 -19.53 0.63 -2.34
CA LEU A 48 -18.65 0.03 -3.32
C LEU A 48 -18.98 -1.45 -3.49
N VAL A 49 -19.10 -1.92 -4.73
CA VAL A 49 -19.15 -3.36 -5.02
C VAL A 49 -17.71 -3.88 -4.99
N HIS A 50 -17.48 -4.85 -4.16
CA HIS A 50 -16.15 -5.40 -3.92
C HIS A 50 -16.04 -6.80 -4.50
N LYS A 51 -14.97 -7.04 -5.25
CA LYS A 51 -14.55 -8.36 -5.72
C LYS A 51 -13.14 -8.61 -5.23
N GLU A 52 -12.97 -9.65 -4.45
CA GLU A 52 -11.69 -9.99 -3.86
C GLU A 52 -11.05 -11.16 -4.60
N ARG A 53 -9.75 -11.11 -4.77
CA ARG A 53 -8.97 -12.26 -5.19
C ARG A 53 -7.57 -12.20 -4.58
N ARG A 54 -7.03 -13.36 -4.30
CA ARG A 54 -5.64 -13.54 -3.95
C ARG A 54 -4.97 -14.39 -5.03
N ASN A 55 -3.97 -13.82 -5.68
CA ASN A 55 -3.11 -14.57 -6.58
C ASN A 55 -1.97 -15.18 -5.76
N GLN A 56 -2.28 -16.19 -4.95
CA GLN A 56 -1.25 -16.96 -4.29
C GLN A 56 -0.67 -17.97 -5.28
N THR A 57 0.62 -17.89 -5.51
CA THR A 57 1.37 -18.92 -6.19
C THR A 57 2.37 -19.53 -5.21
N ASP A 58 2.66 -20.83 -5.38
CA ASP A 58 3.71 -21.47 -4.60
C ASP A 58 5.06 -20.74 -4.76
N ALA A 59 5.28 -20.05 -5.87
CA ALA A 59 6.45 -19.21 -6.11
C ALA A 59 6.64 -18.09 -5.07
N MET A 60 5.57 -17.63 -4.40
CA MET A 60 5.69 -16.69 -3.27
C MET A 60 6.19 -17.37 -1.99
N TYR A 61 6.07 -18.68 -1.89
CA TYR A 61 6.40 -19.48 -0.71
C TYR A 61 7.64 -20.35 -0.87
N GLU A 62 8.26 -20.39 -2.04
CA GLU A 62 9.32 -21.37 -2.38
C GLU A 62 10.64 -21.24 -1.62
N SER A 63 10.74 -20.32 -0.69
CA SER A 63 11.92 -20.28 0.18
C SER A 63 11.62 -20.98 1.49
N LYS A 64 12.15 -22.17 1.69
CA LYS A 64 12.08 -22.93 2.97
C LYS A 64 12.61 -22.13 4.18
N HIS A 65 13.25 -20.99 3.95
CA HIS A 65 13.86 -20.16 4.97
C HIS A 65 13.11 -18.85 5.24
N TYR A 66 12.01 -18.57 4.51
CA TYR A 66 11.30 -17.29 4.62
C TYR A 66 9.79 -17.54 4.65
N TYR A 67 9.27 -17.72 5.86
CA TYR A 67 7.86 -18.05 6.11
C TYR A 67 6.86 -16.94 5.69
N ASN A 68 7.31 -15.71 5.39
CA ASN A 68 6.49 -14.52 5.32
C ASN A 68 6.44 -13.88 3.93
N LEU A 69 6.12 -14.64 2.88
CA LEU A 69 6.22 -14.12 1.52
C LEU A 69 4.89 -13.64 0.91
N SER A 70 3.76 -13.82 1.58
CA SER A 70 2.45 -13.66 0.94
C SER A 70 1.59 -12.53 1.47
N LYS A 71 2.19 -11.48 1.97
CA LYS A 71 1.44 -10.35 2.51
C LYS A 71 0.99 -9.43 1.38
N HIS A 72 -0.02 -9.85 0.64
CA HIS A 72 -0.65 -9.04 -0.39
C HIS A 72 -2.14 -9.37 -0.51
N LEU A 73 -2.92 -8.38 -0.86
CA LEU A 73 -4.37 -8.47 -1.08
C LEU A 73 -4.76 -7.69 -2.33
N PHE A 74 -5.30 -8.38 -3.32
CA PHE A 74 -5.95 -7.76 -4.46
C PHE A 74 -7.44 -7.57 -4.20
N ALA A 75 -7.95 -6.37 -4.37
CA ALA A 75 -9.35 -6.05 -4.28
C ALA A 75 -9.77 -5.11 -5.41
N THR A 76 -10.81 -5.47 -6.13
CA THR A 76 -11.38 -4.63 -7.18
C THR A 76 -12.69 -4.03 -6.67
N PHE A 77 -12.81 -2.73 -6.77
CA PHE A 77 -13.97 -1.97 -6.35
C PHE A 77 -14.67 -1.37 -7.56
N GLN A 78 -16.00 -1.44 -7.56
CA GLN A 78 -16.85 -0.81 -8.55
C GLN A 78 -17.83 0.15 -7.87
N TRP A 79 -18.11 1.26 -8.52
CA TRP A 79 -19.18 2.20 -8.10
C TRP A 79 -19.80 2.86 -9.32
N THR A 80 -20.98 3.43 -9.14
CA THR A 80 -21.67 4.19 -10.18
C THR A 80 -21.64 5.68 -9.81
N HIS A 81 -21.20 6.50 -10.74
CA HIS A 81 -21.26 7.96 -10.64
C HIS A 81 -21.83 8.55 -11.94
N ALA A 82 -22.79 9.47 -11.84
CA ALA A 82 -23.45 10.11 -12.98
C ALA A 82 -23.98 9.14 -14.05
N GLY A 83 -24.35 7.90 -13.67
CA GLY A 83 -24.85 6.87 -14.58
C GLY A 83 -23.75 6.01 -15.22
N GLU A 84 -22.48 6.30 -14.98
CA GLU A 84 -21.34 5.52 -15.46
C GLU A 84 -20.78 4.62 -14.35
N THR A 85 -20.30 3.44 -14.73
CA THR A 85 -19.66 2.50 -13.80
C THR A 85 -18.14 2.64 -13.88
N HIS A 86 -17.55 2.94 -12.73
CA HIS A 86 -16.10 3.06 -12.55
C HIS A 86 -15.56 1.83 -11.84
N GLU A 87 -14.34 1.50 -12.14
CA GLU A 87 -13.64 0.38 -11.49
C GLU A 87 -12.20 0.76 -11.13
N ILE A 88 -11.72 0.27 -9.99
CA ILE A 88 -10.33 0.39 -9.57
C ILE A 88 -9.86 -0.93 -8.93
N THR A 89 -8.67 -1.38 -9.30
CA THR A 89 -8.02 -2.52 -8.66
C THR A 89 -6.93 -2.04 -7.71
N LEU A 90 -7.07 -2.40 -6.44
CA LEU A 90 -6.07 -2.15 -5.41
C LEU A 90 -5.26 -3.42 -5.13
N CYS A 91 -3.95 -3.28 -4.99
CA CYS A 91 -3.06 -4.32 -4.46
C CYS A 91 -2.39 -3.77 -3.20
N ASN A 92 -2.90 -4.13 -2.03
CA ASN A 92 -2.25 -3.80 -0.76
C ASN A 92 -1.17 -4.82 -0.45
N VAL A 93 0.03 -4.34 -0.10
CA VAL A 93 1.21 -5.19 0.10
C VAL A 93 1.93 -4.85 1.41
N HIS A 94 2.56 -5.88 1.98
CA HIS A 94 3.61 -5.74 2.99
C HIS A 94 4.74 -6.68 2.58
N LEU A 95 5.77 -6.16 1.94
CA LEU A 95 6.84 -6.94 1.35
C LEU A 95 7.92 -7.30 2.37
N ARG A 96 8.84 -8.16 1.99
CA ARG A 96 9.86 -8.68 2.90
C ARG A 96 10.79 -7.59 3.41
N ALA A 97 10.87 -7.43 4.72
CA ALA A 97 11.70 -6.44 5.40
C ALA A 97 13.21 -6.80 5.42
N GLY A 98 14.02 -5.75 5.65
CA GLY A 98 15.43 -5.84 5.96
C GLY A 98 16.36 -6.14 4.78
N THR A 99 17.66 -6.01 5.00
CA THR A 99 18.69 -6.21 3.97
C THR A 99 18.77 -7.66 3.49
N ARG A 100 18.57 -8.64 4.38
CA ARG A 100 18.51 -10.07 4.02
C ARG A 100 17.24 -10.41 3.22
N GLY A 101 16.26 -9.51 3.19
CA GLY A 101 15.01 -9.62 2.44
C GLY A 101 15.08 -9.12 1.00
N GLU A 102 16.22 -8.60 0.52
CA GLU A 102 16.31 -7.97 -0.81
C GLU A 102 15.92 -8.93 -1.95
N GLU A 103 16.49 -10.13 -1.99
CA GLU A 103 16.18 -11.12 -3.03
C GLU A 103 14.72 -11.62 -2.98
N PRO A 104 14.18 -12.04 -1.83
CA PRO A 104 12.74 -12.34 -1.71
C PRO A 104 11.85 -11.17 -2.12
N ARG A 105 12.15 -9.95 -1.71
CA ARG A 105 11.40 -8.74 -2.05
C ARG A 105 11.42 -8.49 -3.56
N LEU A 106 12.57 -8.60 -4.19
CA LEU A 106 12.72 -8.46 -5.64
C LEU A 106 11.84 -9.49 -6.40
N ARG A 107 11.76 -10.72 -5.91
CA ARG A 107 10.86 -11.76 -6.45
C ARG A 107 9.39 -11.39 -6.25
N GLN A 108 9.02 -10.91 -5.06
CA GLN A 108 7.66 -10.43 -4.80
C GLN A 108 7.28 -9.30 -5.74
N CYS A 109 8.16 -8.33 -5.97
CA CYS A 109 7.94 -7.22 -6.90
C CYS A 109 7.71 -7.71 -8.34
N ARG A 110 8.49 -8.69 -8.83
CA ARG A 110 8.30 -9.30 -10.14
C ARG A 110 6.94 -9.98 -10.28
N LEU A 111 6.50 -10.71 -9.26
CA LEU A 111 5.22 -11.40 -9.28
C LEU A 111 4.05 -10.42 -9.26
N ILE A 112 4.10 -9.40 -8.43
CA ILE A 112 3.06 -8.35 -8.38
C ILE A 112 3.00 -7.65 -9.73
N ASN A 113 4.14 -7.22 -10.30
CA ASN A 113 4.17 -6.60 -11.61
C ASN A 113 3.58 -7.54 -12.68
N TYR A 114 3.93 -8.82 -12.67
CA TYR A 114 3.36 -9.80 -13.59
C TYR A 114 1.83 -9.92 -13.46
N TRP A 115 1.31 -9.90 -12.24
CA TRP A 115 -0.14 -10.04 -12.01
C TRP A 115 -0.95 -8.82 -12.40
N ILE A 116 -0.37 -7.62 -12.35
CA ILE A 116 -1.06 -6.40 -12.81
C ILE A 116 -1.03 -6.22 -14.33
N GLN A 117 -0.18 -6.94 -15.06
CA GLN A 117 -0.04 -6.79 -16.53
C GLN A 117 -1.35 -6.90 -17.31
N PRO A 118 -2.30 -7.80 -16.99
CA PRO A 118 -3.59 -7.84 -17.68
C PRO A 118 -4.39 -6.54 -17.54
N HIS A 119 -4.31 -5.88 -16.38
CA HIS A 119 -4.97 -4.60 -16.09
C HIS A 119 -4.29 -3.46 -16.84
N ILE A 120 -2.95 -3.37 -16.77
CA ILE A 120 -2.15 -2.36 -17.47
C ILE A 120 -2.38 -2.41 -18.99
N LYS A 121 -2.40 -3.62 -19.58
CA LYS A 121 -2.66 -3.80 -21.03
C LYS A 121 -4.03 -3.35 -21.46
N LYS A 122 -5.00 -3.34 -20.57
CA LYS A 122 -6.38 -2.89 -20.83
C LYS A 122 -6.58 -1.43 -20.43
N GLN A 123 -5.54 -0.76 -19.96
CA GLN A 123 -5.61 0.62 -19.48
C GLN A 123 -6.61 0.79 -18.31
N GLU A 124 -6.67 -0.22 -17.42
CA GLU A 124 -7.52 -0.19 -16.24
C GLU A 124 -6.83 0.56 -15.09
N ASN A 125 -7.64 1.14 -14.21
CA ASN A 125 -7.17 1.83 -13.01
C ASN A 125 -6.59 0.85 -12.00
N VAL A 126 -5.30 0.96 -11.71
CA VAL A 126 -4.58 0.10 -10.76
C VAL A 126 -3.81 0.94 -9.75
N ILE A 127 -3.91 0.58 -8.49
CA ILE A 127 -3.07 1.11 -7.42
C ILE A 127 -2.39 -0.05 -6.69
N VAL A 128 -1.07 -0.02 -6.61
CA VAL A 128 -0.28 -0.86 -5.69
C VAL A 128 0.19 0.02 -4.54
N LEU A 129 -0.14 -0.34 -3.31
CA LEU A 129 0.15 0.47 -2.13
C LEU A 129 0.56 -0.39 -0.94
N GLY A 130 1.24 0.23 0.01
CA GLY A 130 1.59 -0.40 1.27
C GLY A 130 3.06 -0.30 1.61
N ASP A 131 3.46 -1.10 2.58
CA ASP A 131 4.86 -1.20 3.00
C ASP A 131 5.64 -2.06 2.00
N ILE A 132 6.37 -1.39 1.13
CA ILE A 132 7.25 -2.03 0.13
C ILE A 132 8.53 -2.54 0.79
N ASN A 133 8.89 -2.00 1.98
CA ASN A 133 10.13 -2.31 2.68
C ASN A 133 11.40 -2.10 1.83
N THR A 134 11.30 -1.24 0.81
CA THR A 134 12.43 -0.93 -0.06
C THR A 134 13.53 -0.20 0.71
N LEU A 135 14.77 -0.52 0.41
CA LEU A 135 15.93 0.20 0.93
C LEU A 135 16.45 1.24 -0.08
N CYS A 136 15.75 1.38 -1.21
CA CYS A 136 16.07 2.38 -2.22
C CYS A 136 15.46 3.74 -1.82
N GLU A 137 16.21 4.82 -2.03
CA GLU A 137 15.62 6.16 -2.00
C GLU A 137 14.65 6.32 -3.17
N CYS A 138 13.62 7.15 -3.02
CA CYS A 138 12.52 7.28 -3.99
C CYS A 138 12.91 7.79 -5.40
N HIS A 139 14.15 8.11 -5.64
CA HIS A 139 14.68 8.49 -6.96
C HIS A 139 15.78 7.54 -7.44
N ASP A 140 16.16 6.57 -6.65
CA ASP A 140 17.12 5.56 -7.08
C ASP A 140 16.40 4.41 -7.79
N TYR A 141 15.92 4.70 -9.00
CA TYR A 141 15.36 3.66 -9.88
C TYR A 141 16.48 2.95 -10.63
N THR A 142 17.40 2.35 -9.89
CA THR A 142 18.36 1.41 -10.47
C THR A 142 17.59 0.18 -10.97
N LEU A 143 17.83 -0.24 -12.21
CA LEU A 143 16.99 -1.23 -12.90
C LEU A 143 16.89 -2.61 -12.24
N ASP A 144 17.82 -2.94 -11.40
CA ASP A 144 17.88 -4.20 -10.65
C ASP A 144 17.26 -4.11 -9.24
N LYS A 145 16.77 -2.93 -8.87
CA LYS A 145 16.17 -2.72 -7.55
C LYS A 145 14.67 -3.04 -7.54
N ASP A 146 14.21 -3.41 -6.36
CA ASP A 146 12.83 -3.86 -6.10
C ASP A 146 11.78 -2.86 -6.58
N LEU A 147 11.92 -1.58 -6.26
CA LEU A 147 10.96 -0.55 -6.67
C LEU A 147 10.92 -0.34 -8.19
N ALA A 148 12.07 -0.36 -8.88
CA ALA A 148 12.12 -0.27 -10.33
C ALA A 148 11.45 -1.48 -10.99
N VAL A 149 11.67 -2.67 -10.46
CA VAL A 149 11.06 -3.92 -10.94
C VAL A 149 9.55 -3.90 -10.72
N LEU A 150 9.08 -3.44 -9.55
CA LEU A 150 7.65 -3.30 -9.27
C LEU A 150 6.97 -2.32 -10.24
N CYS A 151 7.66 -1.21 -10.58
CA CYS A 151 7.19 -0.24 -11.57
C CYS A 151 7.30 -0.74 -13.03
N GLY A 152 7.87 -1.90 -13.30
CA GLY A 152 8.04 -2.41 -14.66
C GLY A 152 9.06 -1.66 -15.50
N LYS A 153 9.98 -0.91 -14.89
CA LYS A 153 11.00 -0.13 -15.63
C LYS A 153 12.05 -1.06 -16.24
N LYS A 154 12.20 -1.01 -17.55
CA LYS A 154 13.17 -1.81 -18.31
C LYS A 154 14.46 -1.06 -18.61
N THR A 155 14.42 0.27 -18.63
CA THR A 155 15.57 1.14 -18.85
C THR A 155 15.49 2.38 -17.95
N LYS A 156 16.65 2.93 -17.60
CA LYS A 156 16.70 4.16 -16.79
C LYS A 156 15.98 5.31 -17.52
N GLY A 157 15.09 6.00 -16.78
CA GLY A 157 14.35 7.15 -17.29
C GLY A 157 13.10 6.82 -18.12
N GLN A 158 12.81 5.54 -18.40
CA GLN A 158 11.54 5.17 -19.02
C GLN A 158 10.41 5.12 -17.98
N MET A 159 9.22 5.54 -18.38
CA MET A 159 8.00 5.23 -17.62
C MET A 159 7.82 3.71 -17.64
N GLY A 160 7.54 3.14 -16.45
CA GLY A 160 7.16 1.75 -16.30
C GLY A 160 5.65 1.55 -16.38
N ASP A 161 5.22 0.37 -15.98
CA ASP A 161 3.79 0.02 -15.88
C ASP A 161 3.09 0.80 -14.74
N LEU A 162 3.85 1.16 -13.71
CA LEU A 162 3.36 1.95 -12.59
C LEU A 162 4.21 3.21 -12.37
N ILE A 163 3.56 4.23 -11.84
CA ILE A 163 4.16 5.51 -11.49
C ILE A 163 4.13 5.64 -9.97
N ASP A 164 5.30 5.78 -9.36
CA ASP A 164 5.41 6.04 -7.93
C ASP A 164 5.03 7.48 -7.63
N LEU A 165 4.06 7.67 -6.74
CA LEU A 165 3.63 8.99 -6.28
C LEU A 165 4.54 9.59 -5.21
N HIS A 166 5.36 8.78 -4.57
CA HIS A 166 6.22 9.19 -3.46
C HIS A 166 7.14 10.37 -3.79
N PRO A 167 7.78 10.45 -4.99
CA PRO A 167 8.56 11.62 -5.40
C PRO A 167 7.81 12.95 -5.43
N LYS A 168 6.47 12.92 -5.48
CA LYS A 168 5.63 14.13 -5.41
C LYS A 168 5.53 14.71 -3.99
N LEU A 169 5.89 13.95 -2.96
CA LEU A 169 6.05 14.46 -1.60
C LEU A 169 7.26 15.42 -1.53
N LYS A 170 7.14 16.49 -0.73
CA LYS A 170 8.30 17.33 -0.40
C LYS A 170 9.37 16.45 0.23
N LYS A 171 10.65 16.66 -0.11
CA LYS A 171 11.79 15.87 0.40
C LYS A 171 11.77 15.67 1.92
N SER A 172 11.43 16.70 2.69
CA SER A 172 11.32 16.63 4.15
C SER A 172 10.13 15.82 4.67
N LYS A 173 9.24 15.35 3.78
CA LYS A 173 8.05 14.58 4.11
C LYS A 173 8.07 13.16 3.51
N ARG A 174 9.18 12.73 2.93
CA ARG A 174 9.27 11.42 2.28
C ARG A 174 9.46 10.27 3.25
N ALA A 175 10.19 10.49 4.34
CA ALA A 175 10.29 9.45 5.37
C ALA A 175 8.90 9.04 5.88
N THR A 176 8.56 7.77 5.73
CA THR A 176 7.28 7.19 6.15
C THR A 176 7.41 6.33 7.40
N HIS A 177 8.63 6.09 7.85
CA HIS A 177 8.93 5.40 9.10
C HIS A 177 9.73 6.29 10.04
N MET A 178 9.63 6.08 11.35
CA MET A 178 10.29 6.89 12.39
C MET A 178 11.81 6.90 12.29
N ILE A 179 12.42 5.81 11.78
CA ILE A 179 13.88 5.73 11.54
C ILE A 179 14.36 6.54 10.32
N GLY A 180 13.46 7.25 9.64
CA GLY A 180 13.80 8.11 8.51
C GLY A 180 13.77 7.45 7.13
N THR A 181 13.29 6.21 7.02
CA THR A 181 13.19 5.44 5.76
C THR A 181 11.89 5.72 5.01
N GLU A 182 11.92 5.48 3.70
CA GLU A 182 10.82 5.67 2.75
C GLU A 182 10.22 4.30 2.39
N PHE A 183 9.55 3.63 3.33
CA PHE A 183 9.06 2.26 3.14
C PHE A 183 7.69 2.18 2.47
N ASP A 184 6.80 3.14 2.78
CA ASP A 184 5.41 3.11 2.32
C ASP A 184 5.25 3.91 1.04
N HIS A 185 4.79 3.25 0.00
CA HIS A 185 4.60 3.83 -1.33
C HIS A 185 3.16 3.65 -1.82
N ILE A 186 2.75 4.56 -2.72
CA ILE A 186 1.54 4.44 -3.53
C ILE A 186 1.97 4.56 -4.99
N LEU A 187 1.80 3.46 -5.73
CA LEU A 187 2.12 3.35 -7.14
C LEU A 187 0.83 3.22 -7.93
N ILE A 188 0.70 3.97 -9.00
CA ILE A 188 -0.53 4.05 -9.79
C ILE A 188 -0.28 3.73 -11.25
N SER A 189 -1.30 3.19 -11.94
CA SER A 189 -1.26 3.06 -13.40
C SER A 189 -1.27 4.44 -14.09
N PRO A 190 -0.73 4.55 -15.31
CA PRO A 190 -0.67 5.82 -16.03
C PRO A 190 -2.03 6.50 -16.22
N GLU A 191 -3.09 5.72 -16.37
CA GLU A 191 -4.47 6.18 -16.57
C GLU A 191 -4.93 7.08 -15.42
N LEU A 192 -4.51 6.82 -14.19
CA LEU A 192 -4.82 7.64 -13.02
C LEU A 192 -4.08 8.99 -12.97
N LEU A 193 -3.15 9.26 -13.91
CA LEU A 193 -2.48 10.56 -14.06
C LEU A 193 -2.97 11.37 -15.22
N HIS A 194 -3.43 10.71 -16.26
CA HIS A 194 -3.83 11.32 -17.52
C HIS A 194 -5.35 11.27 -17.62
N ASP A 195 -5.95 12.45 -17.55
CA ASP A 195 -7.36 12.65 -17.79
C ASP A 195 -7.59 12.65 -19.31
N SER A 196 -8.46 11.79 -19.82
CA SER A 196 -8.89 11.85 -21.21
C SER A 196 -10.13 12.74 -21.31
N ASP A 197 -10.06 13.80 -22.11
CA ASP A 197 -11.08 14.86 -22.24
C ASP A 197 -12.52 14.39 -22.56
N ASN A 198 -12.73 13.09 -22.79
CA ASN A 198 -14.01 12.57 -23.32
C ASN A 198 -14.62 11.44 -22.46
N GLN A 199 -14.03 11.08 -21.33
CA GLN A 199 -14.56 10.04 -20.45
C GLN A 199 -14.45 10.51 -19.00
N SER A 200 -15.54 10.32 -18.26
CA SER A 200 -15.47 10.45 -16.81
C SER A 200 -14.49 9.42 -16.26
N ASP A 201 -13.40 9.83 -15.65
CA ASP A 201 -12.37 8.96 -15.16
C ASP A 201 -11.85 9.41 -13.79
N LEU A 202 -11.17 8.49 -13.11
CA LEU A 202 -10.55 8.74 -11.83
C LEU A 202 -9.14 9.30 -12.03
N SER A 203 -8.91 10.54 -11.58
CA SER A 203 -7.65 11.24 -11.76
C SER A 203 -6.96 11.55 -10.44
N PHE A 204 -5.65 11.37 -10.38
CA PHE A 204 -4.85 11.70 -9.21
C PHE A 204 -4.83 13.20 -8.93
N ARG A 205 -5.12 13.58 -7.68
CA ARG A 205 -5.13 14.97 -7.22
C ARG A 205 -3.94 15.35 -6.36
N SER A 206 -3.68 14.60 -5.31
CA SER A 206 -2.62 14.92 -4.34
C SER A 206 -2.15 13.70 -3.55
N ILE A 207 -0.95 13.83 -2.98
CA ILE A 207 -0.41 12.89 -2.01
C ILE A 207 0.14 13.66 -0.80
N GLU A 208 -0.09 13.14 0.39
CA GLU A 208 0.44 13.68 1.64
C GLU A 208 0.85 12.58 2.62
N ARG A 209 1.82 12.89 3.49
CA ARG A 209 2.17 12.08 4.64
C ARG A 209 1.68 12.77 5.91
N ARG A 210 1.00 12.03 6.79
CA ARG A 210 0.34 12.54 7.99
C ARG A 210 1.01 12.02 9.26
N LYS A 211 2.20 12.56 9.56
CA LYS A 211 2.94 12.30 10.80
C LYS A 211 2.12 12.68 12.06
N ASP A 212 1.37 13.76 11.97
CA ASP A 212 0.52 14.29 13.03
C ASP A 212 -0.59 13.34 13.52
N LEU A 213 -0.95 12.33 12.74
CA LEU A 213 -1.96 11.35 13.13
C LEU A 213 -1.40 10.23 14.01
N VAL A 214 -0.09 10.09 14.09
CA VAL A 214 0.58 8.96 14.75
C VAL A 214 1.18 9.35 16.07
N LEU A 215 1.83 10.53 16.10
CA LEU A 215 2.58 10.97 17.26
C LEU A 215 1.67 11.34 18.42
N ARG A 216 2.07 10.91 19.61
CA ARG A 216 1.44 11.29 20.88
C ARG A 216 2.40 12.11 21.72
N GLY A 217 1.83 12.94 22.62
CA GLY A 217 2.62 13.74 23.55
C GLY A 217 3.11 15.06 23.00
N LYS A 218 3.76 15.85 23.86
CA LYS A 218 4.16 17.24 23.57
C LYS A 218 5.52 17.36 22.89
N GLN A 219 6.34 16.34 22.95
CA GLN A 219 7.70 16.34 22.41
C GLN A 219 8.03 14.97 21.87
N ASP A 220 7.58 14.76 20.66
CA ASP A 220 7.93 13.55 20.03
C ASP A 220 9.23 13.73 19.26
N LYS A 221 10.29 13.27 19.84
CA LYS A 221 11.57 13.20 19.15
C LYS A 221 12.04 11.79 18.93
N ASP A 222 11.55 10.79 19.69
CA ASP A 222 12.17 9.47 19.59
C ASP A 222 11.43 8.37 20.37
N HIS A 223 10.11 8.31 20.23
CA HIS A 223 9.36 7.22 20.86
C HIS A 223 9.74 5.85 20.33
N TYR A 224 10.30 5.75 19.11
CA TYR A 224 10.77 4.49 18.55
C TYR A 224 11.80 3.78 19.44
N ASN A 225 12.81 4.53 19.93
CA ASN A 225 13.87 3.94 20.76
C ASN A 225 13.44 3.69 22.20
N ILE A 226 12.49 4.46 22.72
CA ILE A 226 12.03 4.39 24.12
C ILE A 226 10.60 3.81 24.25
N PHE A 227 10.03 3.27 23.18
CA PHE A 227 8.63 2.86 23.11
C PHE A 227 8.18 1.97 24.28
N TYR A 228 9.02 1.02 24.69
CA TYR A 228 8.71 0.13 25.82
C TYR A 228 9.07 0.71 27.19
N GLU A 229 9.71 1.87 27.24
CA GLU A 229 10.12 2.55 28.48
C GLU A 229 9.08 3.60 28.94
N ILE A 230 8.16 3.98 28.07
CA ILE A 230 7.11 4.96 28.36
C ILE A 230 5.77 4.30 28.61
N GLU A 231 4.88 5.00 29.31
CA GLU A 231 3.53 4.54 29.59
C GLU A 231 2.74 4.28 28.30
N GLU A 232 1.91 3.27 28.28
CA GLU A 232 1.18 2.82 27.09
C GLU A 232 0.33 3.91 26.43
N ASN A 233 -0.31 4.76 27.24
CA ASN A 233 -1.13 5.88 26.76
C ASN A 233 -0.32 7.04 26.16
N GLU A 234 1.00 7.06 26.37
CA GLU A 234 1.92 8.05 25.82
C GLU A 234 2.66 7.54 24.57
N ARG A 235 2.58 6.23 24.30
CA ARG A 235 3.20 5.62 23.12
C ARG A 235 2.59 6.15 21.84
N ASP A 236 3.41 6.31 20.81
CA ASP A 236 2.93 6.57 19.47
C ASP A 236 2.04 5.44 18.97
N ILE A 237 1.11 5.77 18.08
CA ILE A 237 0.13 4.79 17.57
C ILE A 237 0.79 3.77 16.65
N SER A 238 1.84 4.18 15.92
CA SER A 238 2.59 3.37 14.98
C SER A 238 3.99 3.96 14.78
N ASP A 239 4.93 3.16 14.37
CA ASP A 239 6.24 3.61 13.89
C ASP A 239 6.25 3.99 12.40
N HIS A 240 5.13 3.77 11.69
CA HIS A 240 4.88 4.23 10.34
C HIS A 240 3.93 5.44 10.31
N TYR A 241 4.15 6.33 9.35
CA TYR A 241 3.29 7.50 9.11
C TYR A 241 2.32 7.25 7.96
N PRO A 242 1.01 7.47 8.14
CA PRO A 242 0.03 7.31 7.08
C PRO A 242 0.37 8.14 5.83
N VAL A 243 0.30 7.50 4.67
CA VAL A 243 0.40 8.14 3.36
C VAL A 243 -0.98 8.14 2.72
N ILE A 244 -1.45 9.30 2.30
CA ILE A 244 -2.80 9.52 1.77
C ILE A 244 -2.68 10.04 0.35
N ALA A 245 -3.28 9.34 -0.62
CA ALA A 245 -3.49 9.84 -1.97
C ALA A 245 -4.96 10.18 -2.19
N THR A 246 -5.20 11.30 -2.83
CA THR A 246 -6.55 11.76 -3.18
C THR A 246 -6.73 11.71 -4.69
N PHE A 247 -7.87 11.17 -5.11
CA PHE A 247 -8.30 11.09 -6.49
C PHE A 247 -9.64 11.81 -6.64
N GLU A 248 -9.93 12.30 -7.82
CA GLU A 248 -11.21 12.92 -8.16
C GLU A 248 -11.76 12.30 -9.45
N ILE A 249 -13.07 12.23 -9.57
CA ILE A 249 -13.76 11.87 -10.81
C ILE A 249 -13.92 13.17 -11.62
N ARG A 250 -13.49 13.15 -12.87
CA ARG A 250 -13.62 14.26 -13.81
C ARG A 250 -14.43 13.86 -15.02
#